data_36e0dca0b4c28d1ced6acf695be346d3
#
_entry.id   36e0dca0b4c28d1ced6acf695be346d3
#
_cell.length_a   1.000
_cell.length_b   1.000
_cell.length_c   1.000
_cell.angle_alpha   90.00
_cell.angle_beta   90.00
_cell.angle_gamma   90.00
#
_symmetry.space_group_name_H-M   'P 1'
#
loop_
_entity.id
_entity.type
_entity.pdbx_description
1 polymer ?
#
loop_
_entity_poly.entity_id
_entity_poly.type
_entity_poly.pdbx_seq_one_letter_code
_entity_poly.pdbx_strand_id
1 'polypeptide(L)'
;MAILVTGGAGFIGSHTCVEMLNAGYEVIVVDNLCNASEEAIRRVEKITGKNVTFYKADIRDKEALDQIFAKESVECVIHFAGLKAVGESVAKPLEYYQNNIAGTLTLCDVMRNHNVKNIIFSSSATVYGDPAFIPITEECPKGTCTNPYGWTKWMLEQILTDLHKADPEWNVVLLRYFNPIGAHESGLMGEDPKGIPNNLLPYIAQVAIGKLECLGVFGDDYDTPDGTGVRDYIHVVDLAIGHVKALKKIQEKSGVSIYNLGTGVGYSVLDVLHAFEKACGKEIPYQIKPRRAGDIATCYCNAEKAKNELGWVAERGIDKMCEDSWRWQTMNPNGYEA
;
A
#
# COMPACT_ATOMS: atom_id res chain seq x y z
N MET A 1 -23.35 -2.17 3.34
CA MET A 1 -22.14 -2.66 4.02
C MET A 1 -21.26 -1.48 4.33
N ALA A 2 -21.06 -1.22 5.61
CA ALA A 2 -20.18 -0.15 6.07
C ALA A 2 -18.77 -0.70 6.34
N ILE A 3 -17.78 -0.09 5.70
CA ILE A 3 -16.39 -0.53 5.75
C ILE A 3 -15.56 0.50 6.50
N LEU A 4 -14.91 0.08 7.57
CA LEU A 4 -13.96 0.91 8.28
C LEU A 4 -12.57 0.76 7.64
N VAL A 5 -11.98 1.87 7.22
CA VAL A 5 -10.67 1.96 6.58
C VAL A 5 -9.70 2.67 7.51
N THR A 6 -8.81 1.92 8.14
CA THR A 6 -7.73 2.54 8.93
C THR A 6 -6.59 2.96 8.02
N GLY A 7 -6.02 4.15 8.25
CA GLY A 7 -5.03 4.71 7.33
C GLY A 7 -5.64 5.18 5.99
N GLY A 8 -6.94 5.50 6.01
CA GLY A 8 -7.70 5.83 4.81
C GLY A 8 -7.38 7.20 4.21
N ALA A 9 -6.69 8.09 4.92
CA ALA A 9 -6.18 9.35 4.38
C ALA A 9 -4.80 9.21 3.72
N GLY A 10 -4.15 8.05 3.84
CA GLY A 10 -2.87 7.74 3.18
C GLY A 10 -3.02 7.48 1.69
N PHE A 11 -1.89 7.30 1.00
CA PHE A 11 -1.83 7.12 -0.47
C PHE A 11 -2.73 5.97 -0.97
N ILE A 12 -2.52 4.75 -0.49
CA ILE A 12 -3.31 3.58 -0.93
C ILE A 12 -4.73 3.66 -0.38
N GLY A 13 -4.88 4.07 0.89
CA GLY A 13 -6.15 4.13 1.57
C GLY A 13 -7.15 5.08 0.90
N SER A 14 -6.71 6.28 0.53
CA SER A 14 -7.57 7.27 -0.13
C SER A 14 -8.04 6.84 -1.52
N HIS A 15 -7.15 6.23 -2.33
CA HIS A 15 -7.54 5.64 -3.62
C HIS A 15 -8.53 4.48 -3.43
N THR A 16 -8.32 3.65 -2.39
CA THR A 16 -9.26 2.56 -2.06
C THR A 16 -10.62 3.11 -1.64
N CYS A 17 -10.67 4.21 -0.88
CA CYS A 17 -11.93 4.87 -0.52
C CYS A 17 -12.70 5.35 -1.76
N VAL A 18 -12.02 5.89 -2.79
CA VAL A 18 -12.67 6.25 -4.06
C VAL A 18 -13.33 5.05 -4.71
N GLU A 19 -12.58 3.95 -4.89
CA GLU A 19 -13.08 2.75 -5.56
C GLU A 19 -14.22 2.08 -4.78
N MET A 20 -14.15 2.08 -3.44
CA MET A 20 -15.22 1.54 -2.59
C MET A 20 -16.49 2.37 -2.67
N LEU A 21 -16.39 3.71 -2.61
CA LEU A 21 -17.53 4.60 -2.77
C LEU A 21 -18.17 4.44 -4.16
N ASN A 22 -17.36 4.33 -5.23
CA ASN A 22 -17.84 4.08 -6.59
C ASN A 22 -18.56 2.73 -6.70
N ALA A 23 -18.09 1.71 -5.98
CA ALA A 23 -18.73 0.40 -5.89
C ALA A 23 -19.98 0.37 -5.00
N GLY A 24 -20.35 1.49 -4.36
CA GLY A 24 -21.57 1.64 -3.56
C GLY A 24 -21.44 1.23 -2.10
N TYR A 25 -20.23 1.06 -1.58
CA TYR A 25 -20.00 0.84 -0.15
C TYR A 25 -20.09 2.16 0.63
N GLU A 26 -20.48 2.06 1.89
CA GLU A 26 -20.33 3.12 2.87
C GLU A 26 -18.92 3.06 3.47
N VAL A 27 -18.23 4.20 3.53
CA VAL A 27 -16.84 4.28 3.94
C VAL A 27 -16.69 5.11 5.21
N ILE A 28 -16.08 4.50 6.22
CA ILE A 28 -15.69 5.12 7.48
C ILE A 28 -14.16 5.12 7.54
N VAL A 29 -13.53 6.27 7.69
CA VAL A 29 -12.07 6.39 7.74
C VAL A 29 -11.61 6.70 9.15
N VAL A 30 -10.60 5.98 9.61
CA VAL A 30 -9.83 6.27 10.83
C VAL A 30 -8.38 6.52 10.44
N ASP A 31 -7.87 7.71 10.73
CA ASP A 31 -6.48 8.09 10.45
C ASP A 31 -5.98 9.09 11.50
N ASN A 32 -4.76 8.94 11.99
CA ASN A 32 -4.17 9.89 12.95
C ASN A 32 -3.46 11.08 12.27
N LEU A 33 -3.39 11.07 10.94
CA LEU A 33 -2.77 12.09 10.09
C LEU A 33 -1.25 12.32 10.37
N CYS A 34 -0.57 11.35 10.99
CA CYS A 34 0.87 11.49 11.23
C CYS A 34 1.69 11.56 9.93
N ASN A 35 1.24 10.86 8.88
CA ASN A 35 1.88 10.84 7.56
C ASN A 35 0.86 10.95 6.41
N ALA A 36 -0.25 11.63 6.66
CA ALA A 36 -1.32 11.85 5.70
C ALA A 36 -1.89 13.27 5.87
N SER A 37 -2.80 13.67 4.98
CA SER A 37 -3.51 14.94 5.03
C SER A 37 -5.02 14.70 4.99
N GLU A 38 -5.78 15.46 5.81
CA GLU A 38 -7.24 15.45 5.74
C GLU A 38 -7.76 15.92 4.38
N GLU A 39 -6.96 16.72 3.65
CA GLU A 39 -7.27 17.14 2.28
C GLU A 39 -7.44 15.94 1.35
N ALA A 40 -6.76 14.81 1.58
CA ALA A 40 -6.98 13.60 0.80
C ALA A 40 -8.43 13.11 0.90
N ILE A 41 -9.04 13.19 2.09
CA ILE A 41 -10.46 12.81 2.28
C ILE A 41 -11.39 13.78 1.56
N ARG A 42 -11.15 15.09 1.64
CA ARG A 42 -11.95 16.07 0.88
C ARG A 42 -11.88 15.84 -0.62
N ARG A 43 -10.71 15.41 -1.12
CA ARG A 43 -10.55 15.09 -2.54
C ARG A 43 -11.22 13.77 -2.93
N VAL A 44 -11.26 12.78 -2.05
CA VAL A 44 -12.10 11.58 -2.23
C VAL A 44 -13.56 11.97 -2.42
N GLU A 45 -14.10 12.81 -1.54
CA GLU A 45 -15.48 13.31 -1.64
C GLU A 45 -15.71 14.12 -2.92
N LYS A 46 -14.75 14.98 -3.31
CA LYS A 46 -14.81 15.76 -4.54
C LYS A 46 -14.82 14.89 -5.80
N ILE A 47 -14.03 13.82 -5.83
CA ILE A 47 -13.94 12.90 -6.98
C ILE A 47 -15.22 12.07 -7.11
N THR A 48 -15.73 11.58 -5.98
CA THR A 48 -16.84 10.62 -5.97
C THR A 48 -18.22 11.28 -5.89
N GLY A 49 -18.29 12.54 -5.43
CA GLY A 49 -19.54 13.22 -5.09
C GLY A 49 -20.25 12.60 -3.87
N LYS A 50 -19.57 11.79 -3.09
CA LYS A 50 -20.11 11.08 -1.93
C LYS A 50 -19.36 11.44 -0.66
N ASN A 51 -20.04 11.38 0.49
CA ASN A 51 -19.45 11.69 1.79
C ASN A 51 -18.65 10.53 2.36
N VAL A 52 -17.62 10.87 3.12
CA VAL A 52 -16.81 9.95 3.93
C VAL A 52 -16.99 10.29 5.40
N THR A 53 -17.33 9.31 6.22
CA THR A 53 -17.31 9.50 7.67
C THR A 53 -15.87 9.43 8.15
N PHE A 54 -15.30 10.55 8.63
CA PHE A 54 -13.90 10.64 9.01
C PHE A 54 -13.73 10.82 10.52
N TYR A 55 -12.86 9.99 11.12
CA TYR A 55 -12.42 10.07 12.50
C TYR A 55 -10.90 10.26 12.57
N LYS A 56 -10.47 11.38 13.16
CA LYS A 56 -9.05 11.58 13.48
C LYS A 56 -8.73 10.84 14.77
N ALA A 57 -8.24 9.62 14.67
CA ALA A 57 -7.91 8.78 15.82
C ALA A 57 -6.70 7.88 15.50
N ASP A 58 -5.98 7.45 16.54
CA ASP A 58 -4.87 6.52 16.45
C ASP A 58 -5.37 5.08 16.69
N ILE A 59 -4.92 4.13 15.89
CA ILE A 59 -5.30 2.71 16.06
C ILE A 59 -4.82 2.10 17.38
N ARG A 60 -3.91 2.75 18.08
CA ARG A 60 -3.45 2.36 19.44
C ARG A 60 -4.35 2.88 20.55
N ASP A 61 -5.23 3.82 20.23
CA ASP A 61 -6.21 4.36 21.17
C ASP A 61 -7.45 3.48 21.21
N LYS A 62 -7.47 2.55 22.17
CA LYS A 62 -8.54 1.58 22.34
C LYS A 62 -9.88 2.24 22.62
N GLU A 63 -9.91 3.30 23.45
CA GLU A 63 -11.14 3.98 23.83
C GLU A 63 -11.76 4.72 22.63
N ALA A 64 -10.93 5.41 21.83
CA ALA A 64 -11.39 6.06 20.62
C ALA A 64 -11.95 5.05 19.60
N LEU A 65 -11.27 3.93 19.38
CA LEU A 65 -11.76 2.88 18.50
C LEU A 65 -13.07 2.26 19.01
N ASP A 66 -13.16 1.97 20.31
CA ASP A 66 -14.38 1.39 20.92
C ASP A 66 -15.60 2.31 20.73
N GLN A 67 -15.43 3.63 20.92
CA GLN A 67 -16.47 4.62 20.67
C GLN A 67 -16.90 4.66 19.18
N ILE A 68 -15.95 4.55 18.25
CA ILE A 68 -16.25 4.50 16.81
C ILE A 68 -17.06 3.26 16.48
N PHE A 69 -16.62 2.08 16.92
CA PHE A 69 -17.33 0.82 16.67
C PHE A 69 -18.70 0.75 17.36
N ALA A 70 -18.87 1.41 18.52
CA ALA A 70 -20.16 1.53 19.18
C ALA A 70 -21.16 2.43 18.44
N LYS A 71 -20.65 3.45 17.72
CA LYS A 71 -21.46 4.42 16.98
C LYS A 71 -21.79 3.97 15.57
N GLU A 72 -20.83 3.35 14.90
CA GLU A 72 -20.92 2.99 13.49
C GLU A 72 -21.21 1.49 13.30
N SER A 73 -22.05 1.16 12.33
CA SER A 73 -22.40 -0.25 12.03
C SER A 73 -21.32 -0.91 11.15
N VAL A 74 -20.09 -1.05 11.68
CA VAL A 74 -18.95 -1.61 10.95
C VAL A 74 -19.18 -3.10 10.68
N GLU A 75 -19.05 -3.52 9.43
CA GLU A 75 -19.18 -4.93 9.01
C GLU A 75 -17.84 -5.56 8.60
N CYS A 76 -16.88 -4.74 8.14
CA CYS A 76 -15.56 -5.17 7.74
C CYS A 76 -14.54 -4.05 7.96
N VAL A 77 -13.30 -4.44 8.24
CA VAL A 77 -12.17 -3.51 8.35
C VAL A 77 -11.20 -3.74 7.19
N ILE A 78 -10.79 -2.66 6.52
CA ILE A 78 -9.60 -2.66 5.66
C ILE A 78 -8.49 -1.92 6.40
N HIS A 79 -7.41 -2.63 6.70
CA HIS A 79 -6.38 -2.16 7.60
C HIS A 79 -5.11 -1.75 6.85
N PHE A 80 -4.98 -0.45 6.57
CA PHE A 80 -3.77 0.16 5.98
C PHE A 80 -2.87 0.83 7.01
N ALA A 81 -3.44 1.28 8.15
CA ALA A 81 -2.69 2.05 9.13
C ALA A 81 -1.43 1.31 9.57
N GLY A 82 -0.28 1.94 9.37
CA GLY A 82 1.01 1.38 9.72
C GLY A 82 2.17 2.23 9.16
N LEU A 83 3.27 2.26 9.87
CA LEU A 83 4.52 2.83 9.39
C LEU A 83 5.12 1.92 8.33
N LYS A 84 5.58 2.48 7.19
CA LYS A 84 5.95 1.69 5.99
C LYS A 84 7.37 1.92 5.47
N ALA A 85 8.12 2.88 6.01
CA ALA A 85 9.43 3.25 5.49
C ALA A 85 10.51 2.27 5.95
N VAL A 86 11.03 1.45 5.02
CA VAL A 86 12.01 0.39 5.31
C VAL A 86 13.24 0.95 6.02
N GLY A 87 13.87 2.00 5.48
CA GLY A 87 15.07 2.60 6.08
C GLY A 87 14.80 3.19 7.46
N GLU A 88 13.66 3.85 7.68
CA GLU A 88 13.30 4.38 8.99
C GLU A 88 13.06 3.25 10.00
N SER A 89 12.51 2.12 9.57
CA SER A 89 12.26 0.98 10.46
C SER A 89 13.56 0.43 11.07
N VAL A 90 14.66 0.48 10.33
CA VAL A 90 15.99 0.07 10.85
C VAL A 90 16.50 1.05 11.90
N ALA A 91 16.26 2.34 11.71
CA ALA A 91 16.68 3.39 12.65
C ALA A 91 15.78 3.47 13.90
N LYS A 92 14.47 3.13 13.76
CA LYS A 92 13.45 3.28 14.80
C LYS A 92 12.61 2.01 14.98
N PRO A 93 13.21 0.86 15.29
CA PRO A 93 12.48 -0.43 15.29
C PRO A 93 11.36 -0.49 16.34
N LEU A 94 11.54 0.08 17.50
CA LEU A 94 10.53 0.06 18.58
C LEU A 94 9.26 0.78 18.17
N GLU A 95 9.36 1.94 17.53
CA GLU A 95 8.24 2.72 17.01
C GLU A 95 7.44 1.91 15.98
N TYR A 96 8.14 1.17 15.11
CA TYR A 96 7.50 0.29 14.13
C TYR A 96 6.76 -0.87 14.78
N TYR A 97 7.34 -1.55 15.77
CA TYR A 97 6.66 -2.63 16.48
C TYR A 97 5.48 -2.11 17.31
N GLN A 98 5.65 -0.99 18.02
CA GLN A 98 4.57 -0.38 18.80
C GLN A 98 3.43 0.12 17.92
N ASN A 99 3.73 0.79 16.81
CA ASN A 99 2.69 1.28 15.92
C ASN A 99 2.00 0.14 15.17
N ASN A 100 2.77 -0.70 14.49
CA ASN A 100 2.19 -1.68 13.57
C ASN A 100 1.62 -2.89 14.30
N ILE A 101 2.36 -3.48 15.25
CA ILE A 101 1.90 -4.69 15.95
C ILE A 101 0.92 -4.33 17.07
N ALA A 102 1.32 -3.47 18.01
CA ALA A 102 0.43 -3.13 19.11
C ALA A 102 -0.85 -2.44 18.63
N GLY A 103 -0.76 -1.55 17.62
CA GLY A 103 -1.93 -0.92 17.02
C GLY A 103 -2.88 -1.93 16.39
N THR A 104 -2.36 -2.90 15.62
CA THR A 104 -3.20 -3.96 15.03
C THR A 104 -3.82 -4.86 16.10
N LEU A 105 -3.08 -5.21 17.14
CA LEU A 105 -3.62 -5.99 18.26
C LEU A 105 -4.76 -5.24 18.97
N THR A 106 -4.61 -3.94 19.21
CA THR A 106 -5.66 -3.09 19.78
C THR A 106 -6.89 -3.06 18.88
N LEU A 107 -6.70 -2.88 17.57
CA LEU A 107 -7.80 -2.91 16.59
C LEU A 107 -8.54 -4.25 16.60
N CYS A 108 -7.81 -5.38 16.56
CA CYS A 108 -8.41 -6.71 16.58
C CYS A 108 -9.17 -6.99 17.89
N ASP A 109 -8.68 -6.49 19.03
CA ASP A 109 -9.36 -6.63 20.31
C ASP A 109 -10.69 -5.85 20.34
N VAL A 110 -10.71 -4.62 19.82
CA VAL A 110 -11.95 -3.84 19.67
C VAL A 110 -12.89 -4.51 18.66
N MET A 111 -12.42 -4.93 17.51
CA MET A 111 -13.21 -5.67 16.52
C MET A 111 -13.91 -6.89 17.15
N ARG A 112 -13.17 -7.69 17.92
CA ARG A 112 -13.70 -8.86 18.64
C ARG A 112 -14.80 -8.46 19.62
N ASN A 113 -14.59 -7.40 20.40
CA ASN A 113 -15.57 -6.93 21.40
C ASN A 113 -16.88 -6.46 20.77
N HIS A 114 -16.83 -5.93 19.55
CA HIS A 114 -18.00 -5.50 18.76
C HIS A 114 -18.50 -6.56 17.77
N ASN A 115 -17.98 -7.80 17.85
CA ASN A 115 -18.37 -8.92 16.96
C ASN A 115 -18.12 -8.63 15.47
N VAL A 116 -17.14 -7.81 15.15
CA VAL A 116 -16.67 -7.55 13.78
C VAL A 116 -15.46 -8.44 13.51
N LYS A 117 -15.62 -9.48 12.69
CA LYS A 117 -14.60 -10.53 12.47
C LYS A 117 -14.14 -10.64 11.02
N ASN A 118 -14.38 -9.60 10.22
CA ASN A 118 -13.99 -9.52 8.82
C ASN A 118 -12.86 -8.49 8.66
N ILE A 119 -11.69 -8.91 8.19
CA ILE A 119 -10.55 -8.02 8.00
C ILE A 119 -9.82 -8.30 6.68
N ILE A 120 -9.53 -7.23 5.95
CA ILE A 120 -8.60 -7.22 4.81
C ILE A 120 -7.34 -6.49 5.28
N PHE A 121 -6.23 -7.18 5.27
CA PHE A 121 -4.96 -6.67 5.78
C PHE A 121 -4.00 -6.30 4.66
N SER A 122 -3.48 -5.09 4.73
CA SER A 122 -2.38 -4.59 3.92
C SER A 122 -1.08 -5.29 4.30
N SER A 123 -0.79 -6.41 3.65
CA SER A 123 0.50 -7.07 3.74
C SER A 123 1.47 -6.55 2.68
N SER A 124 2.60 -7.18 2.51
CA SER A 124 3.66 -6.73 1.63
C SER A 124 4.47 -7.91 1.08
N ALA A 125 4.99 -7.77 -0.13
CA ALA A 125 5.98 -8.70 -0.69
C ALA A 125 7.25 -8.85 0.17
N THR A 126 7.52 -7.91 1.08
CA THR A 126 8.65 -8.01 2.03
C THR A 126 8.60 -9.23 2.94
N VAL A 127 7.42 -9.86 3.11
CA VAL A 127 7.27 -11.10 3.88
C VAL A 127 7.97 -12.30 3.23
N TYR A 128 8.27 -12.23 1.95
CA TYR A 128 9.01 -13.27 1.24
C TYR A 128 10.53 -13.18 1.49
N GLY A 129 11.03 -12.02 1.98
CA GLY A 129 12.46 -11.80 2.14
C GLY A 129 13.22 -11.92 0.82
N ASP A 130 14.25 -12.76 0.80
CA ASP A 130 14.89 -13.22 -0.44
C ASP A 130 14.08 -14.40 -0.99
N PRO A 131 13.31 -14.23 -2.08
CA PRO A 131 12.32 -15.20 -2.49
C PRO A 131 12.99 -16.48 -3.03
N ALA A 132 12.45 -17.64 -2.66
CA ALA A 132 12.97 -18.93 -3.08
C ALA A 132 12.87 -19.18 -4.60
N PHE A 133 11.95 -18.48 -5.27
CA PHE A 133 11.75 -18.54 -6.73
C PHE A 133 11.03 -17.28 -7.25
N ILE A 134 11.24 -17.00 -8.52
CA ILE A 134 10.64 -15.88 -9.28
C ILE A 134 10.08 -16.45 -10.59
N PRO A 135 8.84 -16.07 -11.02
CA PRO A 135 7.88 -15.17 -10.36
C PRO A 135 7.36 -15.69 -9.01
N ILE A 136 7.15 -14.79 -8.05
CA ILE A 136 6.73 -15.13 -6.69
C ILE A 136 5.24 -15.48 -6.67
N THR A 137 4.89 -16.70 -6.25
CA THR A 137 3.50 -17.10 -5.95
C THR A 137 3.24 -17.06 -4.45
N GLU A 138 1.98 -17.18 -4.04
CA GLU A 138 1.62 -17.25 -2.61
C GLU A 138 2.14 -18.52 -1.92
N GLU A 139 2.51 -19.53 -2.68
CA GLU A 139 3.15 -20.75 -2.19
C GLU A 139 4.64 -20.56 -1.85
N CYS A 140 5.24 -19.47 -2.34
CA CYS A 140 6.61 -19.13 -1.97
C CYS A 140 6.70 -19.00 -0.44
N PRO A 141 7.61 -19.73 0.22
CA PRO A 141 7.76 -19.66 1.65
C PRO A 141 8.01 -18.22 2.12
N LYS A 142 7.43 -17.86 3.26
CA LYS A 142 7.81 -16.61 3.93
C LYS A 142 9.27 -16.72 4.35
N GLY A 143 10.09 -15.80 3.85
CA GLY A 143 11.53 -15.77 4.10
C GLY A 143 11.91 -15.04 5.37
N THR A 144 13.21 -14.90 5.57
CA THR A 144 13.76 -14.05 6.63
C THR A 144 13.67 -12.59 6.18
N CYS A 145 12.89 -11.80 6.88
CA CYS A 145 12.78 -10.37 6.60
C CYS A 145 14.11 -9.66 6.92
N THR A 146 14.50 -8.72 6.05
CA THR A 146 15.76 -8.00 6.17
C THR A 146 15.65 -6.71 7.01
N ASN A 147 14.43 -6.35 7.44
CA ASN A 147 14.18 -5.10 8.16
C ASN A 147 12.95 -5.22 9.10
N PRO A 148 12.85 -4.35 10.13
CA PRO A 148 11.75 -4.37 11.09
C PRO A 148 10.36 -4.17 10.47
N TYR A 149 10.22 -3.34 9.43
CA TYR A 149 8.94 -3.20 8.72
C TYR A 149 8.46 -4.54 8.14
N GLY A 150 9.33 -5.25 7.42
CA GLY A 150 9.00 -6.58 6.89
C GLY A 150 8.59 -7.55 8.00
N TRP A 151 9.32 -7.55 9.12
CA TRP A 151 8.97 -8.36 10.28
C TRP A 151 7.60 -8.02 10.86
N THR A 152 7.21 -6.72 10.92
CA THR A 152 5.86 -6.39 11.39
C THR A 152 4.78 -6.99 10.49
N LYS A 153 4.95 -6.95 9.16
CA LYS A 153 4.00 -7.54 8.21
C LYS A 153 3.96 -9.07 8.34
N TRP A 154 5.13 -9.70 8.42
CA TRP A 154 5.25 -11.14 8.62
C TRP A 154 4.55 -11.65 9.89
N MET A 155 4.81 -10.96 11.01
CA MET A 155 4.21 -11.30 12.32
C MET A 155 2.69 -11.07 12.32
N LEU A 156 2.21 -9.98 11.70
CA LEU A 156 0.79 -9.67 11.62
C LEU A 156 0.01 -10.67 10.76
N GLU A 157 0.59 -11.17 9.67
CA GLU A 157 -0.02 -12.28 8.92
C GLU A 157 -0.18 -13.53 9.81
N GLN A 158 0.83 -13.84 10.65
CA GLN A 158 0.75 -14.97 11.57
C GLN A 158 -0.31 -14.75 12.64
N ILE A 159 -0.34 -13.57 13.27
CA ILE A 159 -1.31 -13.20 14.30
C ILE A 159 -2.74 -13.31 13.76
N LEU A 160 -3.02 -12.75 12.60
CA LEU A 160 -4.35 -12.81 11.99
C LEU A 160 -4.75 -14.25 11.60
N THR A 161 -3.79 -15.07 11.17
CA THR A 161 -4.00 -16.50 10.91
C THR A 161 -4.34 -17.25 12.20
N ASP A 162 -3.67 -16.94 13.30
CA ASP A 162 -3.91 -17.60 14.60
C ASP A 162 -5.23 -17.13 15.23
N LEU A 163 -5.68 -15.88 14.98
CA LEU A 163 -7.02 -15.44 15.36
C LEU A 163 -8.11 -16.29 14.68
N HIS A 164 -8.00 -16.54 13.37
CA HIS A 164 -8.92 -17.43 12.67
C HIS A 164 -8.88 -18.86 13.19
N LYS A 165 -7.69 -19.41 13.50
CA LYS A 165 -7.58 -20.78 14.06
C LYS A 165 -8.25 -20.90 15.42
N ALA A 166 -8.15 -19.85 16.24
CA ALA A 166 -8.76 -19.82 17.57
C ALA A 166 -10.28 -19.61 17.52
N ASP A 167 -10.74 -18.85 16.53
CA ASP A 167 -12.14 -18.52 16.30
C ASP A 167 -12.42 -18.49 14.78
N PRO A 168 -13.00 -19.61 14.23
CA PRO A 168 -13.25 -19.75 12.79
C PRO A 168 -14.26 -18.76 12.18
N GLU A 169 -14.91 -17.94 12.99
CA GLU A 169 -15.76 -16.85 12.48
C GLU A 169 -14.96 -15.67 11.92
N TRP A 170 -13.66 -15.56 12.26
CA TRP A 170 -12.78 -14.60 11.63
C TRP A 170 -12.55 -14.92 10.16
N ASN A 171 -12.81 -13.94 9.30
CA ASN A 171 -12.48 -14.02 7.88
C ASN A 171 -11.37 -13.01 7.59
N VAL A 172 -10.25 -13.50 7.10
CA VAL A 172 -9.02 -12.74 6.92
C VAL A 172 -8.58 -12.81 5.46
N VAL A 173 -8.43 -11.67 4.81
CA VAL A 173 -7.79 -11.60 3.50
C VAL A 173 -6.46 -10.84 3.64
N LEU A 174 -5.38 -11.50 3.32
CA LEU A 174 -4.01 -10.96 3.34
C LEU A 174 -3.63 -10.57 1.91
N LEU A 175 -3.46 -9.27 1.65
CA LEU A 175 -3.07 -8.77 0.35
C LEU A 175 -1.60 -8.36 0.38
N ARG A 176 -0.75 -9.13 -0.31
CA ARG A 176 0.70 -8.88 -0.41
C ARG A 176 0.98 -7.97 -1.59
N TYR A 177 1.21 -6.70 -1.29
CA TYR A 177 1.49 -5.69 -2.33
C TYR A 177 2.94 -5.76 -2.78
N PHE A 178 3.12 -5.53 -4.08
CA PHE A 178 4.41 -5.18 -4.65
C PHE A 178 4.61 -3.66 -4.56
N ASN A 179 5.10 -2.97 -5.55
CA ASN A 179 5.45 -1.55 -5.42
C ASN A 179 4.33 -0.64 -5.97
N PRO A 180 3.41 -0.12 -5.13
CA PRO A 180 2.36 0.77 -5.62
C PRO A 180 2.94 2.13 -6.02
N ILE A 181 2.59 2.55 -7.25
CA ILE A 181 2.93 3.84 -7.85
C ILE A 181 1.74 4.38 -8.65
N GLY A 182 1.88 5.52 -9.28
CA GLY A 182 0.79 6.14 -10.01
C GLY A 182 0.01 7.16 -9.18
N ALA A 183 -1.08 7.62 -9.71
CA ALA A 183 -2.00 8.55 -9.08
C ALA A 183 -3.39 8.41 -9.68
N HIS A 184 -4.41 9.06 -9.10
CA HIS A 184 -5.73 9.09 -9.69
C HIS A 184 -5.72 9.90 -11.00
N GLU A 185 -6.40 9.41 -12.03
CA GLU A 185 -6.43 10.02 -13.37
C GLU A 185 -6.90 11.48 -13.40
N SER A 186 -7.69 11.91 -12.41
CA SER A 186 -8.11 13.31 -12.27
C SER A 186 -6.97 14.28 -11.97
N GLY A 187 -5.80 13.78 -11.51
CA GLY A 187 -4.71 14.59 -11.00
C GLY A 187 -4.99 15.25 -9.64
N LEU A 188 -6.10 14.91 -8.98
CA LEU A 188 -6.47 15.47 -7.68
C LEU A 188 -5.88 14.67 -6.51
N MET A 189 -5.49 13.41 -6.71
CA MET A 189 -4.96 12.53 -5.68
C MET A 189 -3.72 11.78 -6.16
N GLY A 190 -2.71 11.69 -5.28
CA GLY A 190 -1.47 10.96 -5.54
C GLY A 190 -0.67 10.74 -4.26
N GLU A 191 0.56 10.26 -4.40
CA GLU A 191 1.47 10.08 -3.25
C GLU A 191 2.07 11.44 -2.86
N ASP A 192 1.87 11.84 -1.60
CA ASP A 192 2.38 13.09 -1.01
C ASP A 192 3.21 12.79 0.25
N PRO A 193 4.47 12.33 0.09
CA PRO A 193 5.32 12.00 1.21
C PRO A 193 5.77 13.28 1.93
N LYS A 194 5.70 13.28 3.26
CA LYS A 194 6.27 14.36 4.07
C LYS A 194 7.79 14.29 4.03
N GLY A 195 8.42 15.38 3.64
CA GLY A 195 9.88 15.50 3.49
C GLY A 195 10.42 14.86 2.20
N ILE A 196 11.68 14.38 2.26
CA ILE A 196 12.32 13.74 1.10
C ILE A 196 11.68 12.35 0.85
N PRO A 197 11.21 12.08 -0.38
CA PRO A 197 10.59 10.79 -0.68
C PRO A 197 11.57 9.61 -0.52
N ASN A 198 11.09 8.53 0.07
CA ASN A 198 11.81 7.26 0.15
C ASN A 198 11.51 6.33 -1.04
N ASN A 199 10.37 6.53 -1.72
CA ASN A 199 9.95 5.74 -2.86
C ASN A 199 10.46 6.34 -4.17
N LEU A 200 10.73 5.47 -5.15
CA LEU A 200 11.34 5.84 -6.43
C LEU A 200 10.52 6.90 -7.19
N LEU A 201 9.25 6.65 -7.44
CA LEU A 201 8.45 7.50 -8.34
C LEU A 201 8.21 8.91 -7.81
N PRO A 202 7.82 9.15 -6.54
CA PRO A 202 7.71 10.50 -6.01
C PRO A 202 9.08 11.21 -5.95
N TYR A 203 10.19 10.48 -5.77
CA TYR A 203 11.53 11.07 -5.86
C TYR A 203 11.83 11.56 -7.28
N ILE A 204 11.60 10.72 -8.30
CA ILE A 204 11.76 11.10 -9.72
C ILE A 204 10.87 12.32 -10.05
N ALA A 205 9.62 12.34 -9.59
CA ALA A 205 8.70 13.44 -9.82
C ALA A 205 9.21 14.76 -9.22
N GLN A 206 9.82 14.72 -8.02
CA GLN A 206 10.42 15.91 -7.39
C GLN A 206 11.69 16.38 -8.10
N VAL A 207 12.48 15.48 -8.70
CA VAL A 207 13.58 15.86 -9.59
C VAL A 207 13.06 16.53 -10.84
N ALA A 208 12.01 15.95 -11.49
CA ALA A 208 11.42 16.49 -12.72
C ALA A 208 10.83 17.90 -12.58
N ILE A 209 10.33 18.28 -11.38
CA ILE A 209 9.85 19.65 -11.10
C ILE A 209 10.96 20.57 -10.52
N GLY A 210 12.19 20.07 -10.32
CA GLY A 210 13.33 20.84 -9.83
C GLY A 210 13.38 21.04 -8.32
N LYS A 211 12.62 20.27 -7.52
CA LYS A 211 12.72 20.28 -6.05
C LYS A 211 13.94 19.52 -5.54
N LEU A 212 14.37 18.49 -6.26
CA LEU A 212 15.58 17.72 -5.98
C LEU A 212 16.53 17.82 -7.18
N GLU A 213 17.83 17.74 -6.92
CA GLU A 213 18.86 17.96 -7.93
C GLU A 213 19.00 16.77 -8.89
N CYS A 214 19.06 15.55 -8.38
CA CYS A 214 19.22 14.34 -9.19
C CYS A 214 18.71 13.09 -8.47
N LEU A 215 18.38 12.06 -9.24
CA LEU A 215 18.01 10.74 -8.74
C LEU A 215 19.24 9.94 -8.33
N GLY A 216 19.23 9.32 -7.14
CA GLY A 216 20.22 8.30 -6.76
C GLY A 216 19.75 6.92 -7.21
N VAL A 217 20.48 6.26 -8.12
CA VAL A 217 20.28 4.86 -8.53
C VAL A 217 21.21 3.99 -7.72
N PHE A 218 20.67 3.11 -6.86
CA PHE A 218 21.44 2.34 -5.90
C PHE A 218 21.85 0.96 -6.46
N GLY A 219 23.07 0.86 -6.92
CA GLY A 219 23.67 -0.30 -7.58
C GLY A 219 23.38 -0.33 -9.09
N ASP A 220 24.40 -0.70 -9.85
CA ASP A 220 24.39 -0.93 -11.30
C ASP A 220 25.06 -2.27 -11.65
N ASP A 221 25.28 -3.10 -10.64
CA ASP A 221 26.01 -4.35 -10.71
C ASP A 221 25.17 -5.57 -10.25
N TYR A 222 23.83 -5.43 -10.20
CA TYR A 222 22.92 -6.57 -9.98
C TYR A 222 22.90 -7.48 -11.21
N ASP A 223 22.59 -8.77 -10.99
CA ASP A 223 22.32 -9.73 -12.07
C ASP A 223 20.93 -9.48 -12.66
N THR A 224 20.84 -8.40 -13.44
CA THR A 224 19.63 -7.89 -14.11
C THR A 224 20.01 -7.30 -15.46
N PRO A 225 19.08 -7.09 -16.41
CA PRO A 225 19.40 -6.66 -17.78
C PRO A 225 20.23 -5.37 -17.89
N ASP A 226 20.01 -4.40 -16.99
CA ASP A 226 20.73 -3.11 -16.96
C ASP A 226 21.58 -2.90 -15.71
N GLY A 227 21.71 -3.93 -14.88
CA GLY A 227 22.47 -3.90 -13.64
C GLY A 227 21.72 -3.25 -12.47
N THR A 228 20.54 -2.63 -12.68
CA THR A 228 19.78 -1.99 -11.60
C THR A 228 18.70 -2.93 -11.05
N GLY A 229 18.20 -2.64 -9.84
CA GLY A 229 17.22 -3.51 -9.18
C GLY A 229 15.88 -3.58 -9.94
N VAL A 230 15.30 -4.77 -10.06
CA VAL A 230 14.03 -5.03 -10.77
C VAL A 230 12.90 -5.22 -9.76
N ARG A 231 11.79 -4.51 -9.96
CA ARG A 231 10.59 -4.59 -9.10
C ARG A 231 9.32 -4.68 -9.93
N ASP A 232 8.29 -5.28 -9.34
CA ASP A 232 6.92 -5.24 -9.85
C ASP A 232 6.25 -3.95 -9.39
N TYR A 233 5.98 -3.05 -10.32
CA TYR A 233 5.25 -1.82 -10.02
C TYR A 233 3.79 -1.99 -10.39
N ILE A 234 2.91 -1.62 -9.47
CA ILE A 234 1.46 -1.71 -9.65
C ILE A 234 0.83 -0.32 -9.55
N HIS A 235 -0.10 -0.03 -10.45
CA HIS A 235 -0.86 1.22 -10.36
C HIS A 235 -1.73 1.24 -9.11
N VAL A 236 -1.69 2.33 -8.34
CA VAL A 236 -2.42 2.46 -7.08
C VAL A 236 -3.93 2.25 -7.23
N VAL A 237 -4.52 2.63 -8.37
CA VAL A 237 -5.95 2.40 -8.66
C VAL A 237 -6.23 0.92 -8.90
N ASP A 238 -5.36 0.19 -9.60
CA ASP A 238 -5.51 -1.27 -9.76
C ASP A 238 -5.41 -1.98 -8.41
N LEU A 239 -4.49 -1.54 -7.56
CA LEU A 239 -4.37 -2.03 -6.19
C LEU A 239 -5.65 -1.73 -5.38
N ALA A 240 -6.21 -0.52 -5.49
CA ALA A 240 -7.46 -0.14 -4.84
C ALA A 240 -8.64 -1.02 -5.29
N ILE A 241 -8.75 -1.29 -6.61
CA ILE A 241 -9.74 -2.22 -7.17
C ILE A 241 -9.55 -3.63 -6.59
N GLY A 242 -8.31 -4.06 -6.37
CA GLY A 242 -8.00 -5.34 -5.71
C GLY A 242 -8.65 -5.47 -4.33
N HIS A 243 -8.69 -4.39 -3.54
CA HIS A 243 -9.37 -4.37 -2.23
C HIS A 243 -10.89 -4.49 -2.37
N VAL A 244 -11.49 -3.82 -3.35
CA VAL A 244 -12.92 -3.95 -3.64
C VAL A 244 -13.27 -5.40 -4.02
N LYS A 245 -12.42 -6.05 -4.81
CA LYS A 245 -12.59 -7.47 -5.16
C LYS A 245 -12.43 -8.38 -3.94
N ALA A 246 -11.48 -8.08 -3.05
CA ALA A 246 -11.27 -8.83 -1.81
C ALA A 246 -12.46 -8.75 -0.84
N LEU A 247 -13.26 -7.68 -0.86
CA LEU A 247 -14.51 -7.60 -0.07
C LEU A 247 -15.51 -8.69 -0.45
N LYS A 248 -15.57 -9.08 -1.72
CA LYS A 248 -16.42 -10.21 -2.15
C LYS A 248 -15.92 -11.52 -1.53
N LYS A 249 -14.61 -11.70 -1.44
CA LYS A 249 -14.02 -12.90 -0.81
C LYS A 249 -14.32 -12.98 0.68
N ILE A 250 -14.36 -11.87 1.39
CA ILE A 250 -14.81 -11.80 2.78
C ILE A 250 -16.25 -12.32 2.95
N GLN A 251 -17.14 -11.99 2.01
CA GLN A 251 -18.54 -12.44 2.06
C GLN A 251 -18.70 -13.95 1.88
N GLU A 252 -17.75 -14.62 1.22
CA GLU A 252 -17.73 -16.08 1.06
C GLU A 252 -17.38 -16.82 2.36
N LYS A 253 -16.93 -16.11 3.40
CA LYS A 253 -16.50 -16.68 4.70
C LYS A 253 -15.46 -17.80 4.54
N SER A 254 -14.45 -17.55 3.72
CA SER A 254 -13.46 -18.56 3.30
C SER A 254 -12.30 -18.75 4.30
N GLY A 255 -12.39 -18.16 5.51
CA GLY A 255 -11.33 -18.23 6.51
C GLY A 255 -10.16 -17.32 6.14
N VAL A 256 -8.94 -17.85 6.07
CA VAL A 256 -7.74 -17.09 5.69
C VAL A 256 -7.44 -17.27 4.21
N SER A 257 -7.41 -16.17 3.47
CA SER A 257 -7.03 -16.14 2.06
C SER A 257 -5.87 -15.18 1.83
N ILE A 258 -4.92 -15.56 0.98
CA ILE A 258 -3.71 -14.78 0.70
C ILE A 258 -3.63 -14.54 -0.80
N TYR A 259 -3.35 -13.29 -1.22
CA TYR A 259 -3.21 -12.91 -2.62
C TYR A 259 -2.03 -11.96 -2.83
N ASN A 260 -1.23 -12.25 -3.85
CA ASN A 260 -0.28 -11.29 -4.40
C ASN A 260 -1.01 -10.29 -5.29
N LEU A 261 -0.76 -9.01 -5.07
CA LEU A 261 -1.25 -7.93 -5.93
C LEU A 261 -0.08 -7.20 -6.58
N GLY A 262 0.20 -7.57 -7.81
CA GLY A 262 1.22 -7.02 -8.68
C GLY A 262 0.80 -7.20 -10.14
N THR A 263 1.62 -6.72 -11.06
CA THR A 263 1.37 -6.83 -12.51
C THR A 263 1.92 -8.13 -13.10
N GLY A 264 2.84 -8.79 -12.40
CA GLY A 264 3.62 -9.92 -12.93
C GLY A 264 4.73 -9.48 -13.90
N VAL A 265 4.99 -8.19 -14.03
CA VAL A 265 6.04 -7.64 -14.87
C VAL A 265 7.09 -6.95 -14.01
N GLY A 266 8.36 -7.35 -14.19
CA GLY A 266 9.48 -6.70 -13.54
C GLY A 266 9.99 -5.51 -14.37
N TYR A 267 10.11 -4.34 -13.75
CA TYR A 267 10.76 -3.16 -14.34
C TYR A 267 12.00 -2.79 -13.53
N SER A 268 13.08 -2.46 -14.21
CA SER A 268 14.29 -1.94 -13.58
C SER A 268 14.11 -0.50 -13.11
N VAL A 269 15.04 0.01 -12.30
CA VAL A 269 15.02 1.43 -11.92
C VAL A 269 15.16 2.34 -13.14
N LEU A 270 15.98 1.95 -14.13
CA LEU A 270 16.17 2.72 -15.35
C LEU A 270 14.95 2.62 -16.29
N ASP A 271 14.25 1.48 -16.34
CA ASP A 271 12.98 1.38 -17.08
C ASP A 271 11.95 2.39 -16.56
N VAL A 272 11.80 2.49 -15.22
CA VAL A 272 10.89 3.46 -14.60
C VAL A 272 11.34 4.90 -14.86
N LEU A 273 12.63 5.17 -14.79
CA LEU A 273 13.19 6.48 -15.10
C LEU A 273 12.86 6.90 -16.53
N HIS A 274 13.15 6.05 -17.52
CA HIS A 274 12.88 6.34 -18.93
C HIS A 274 11.39 6.48 -19.23
N ALA A 275 10.53 5.66 -18.60
CA ALA A 275 9.10 5.81 -18.72
C ALA A 275 8.61 7.16 -18.16
N PHE A 276 9.21 7.62 -17.05
CA PHE A 276 8.86 8.91 -16.49
C PHE A 276 9.39 10.09 -17.32
N GLU A 277 10.60 10.00 -17.89
CA GLU A 277 11.14 10.96 -18.86
C GLU A 277 10.21 11.14 -20.05
N LYS A 278 9.69 10.03 -20.60
CA LYS A 278 8.68 10.05 -21.66
C LYS A 278 7.41 10.76 -21.22
N ALA A 279 6.92 10.50 -20.00
CA ALA A 279 5.70 11.12 -19.48
C ALA A 279 5.85 12.62 -19.21
N CYS A 280 7.00 13.07 -18.71
CA CYS A 280 7.23 14.48 -18.39
C CYS A 280 7.86 15.29 -19.55
N GLY A 281 8.36 14.63 -20.60
CA GLY A 281 9.03 15.26 -21.73
C GLY A 281 10.36 15.93 -21.38
N LYS A 282 11.03 15.47 -20.32
CA LYS A 282 12.30 16.03 -19.82
C LYS A 282 13.28 14.90 -19.51
N GLU A 283 14.56 15.16 -19.73
CA GLU A 283 15.66 14.35 -19.19
C GLU A 283 15.73 14.52 -17.67
N ILE A 284 15.93 13.42 -16.94
CA ILE A 284 16.02 13.42 -15.47
C ILE A 284 17.44 13.02 -15.05
N PRO A 285 18.20 13.95 -14.47
CA PRO A 285 19.57 13.68 -14.04
C PRO A 285 19.59 12.60 -12.95
N TYR A 286 20.50 11.62 -13.10
CA TYR A 286 20.72 10.59 -12.09
C TYR A 286 22.20 10.30 -11.86
N GLN A 287 22.50 9.69 -10.71
CA GLN A 287 23.83 9.24 -10.34
C GLN A 287 23.76 7.82 -9.78
N ILE A 288 24.69 6.98 -10.21
CA ILE A 288 24.87 5.65 -9.63
C ILE A 288 25.46 5.80 -8.22
N LYS A 289 24.89 5.10 -7.27
CA LYS A 289 25.33 5.03 -5.87
C LYS A 289 25.56 3.56 -5.46
N PRO A 290 26.36 3.30 -4.43
CA PRO A 290 26.51 1.96 -3.90
C PRO A 290 25.17 1.31 -3.55
N ARG A 291 25.07 -0.02 -3.63
CA ARG A 291 23.86 -0.79 -3.22
C ARG A 291 23.44 -0.41 -1.80
N ARG A 292 22.14 -0.37 -1.57
CA ARG A 292 21.60 -0.27 -0.21
C ARG A 292 21.64 -1.63 0.46
N ALA A 293 21.92 -1.67 1.75
CA ALA A 293 21.86 -2.90 2.52
C ALA A 293 20.44 -3.49 2.51
N GLY A 294 20.32 -4.78 2.20
CA GLY A 294 19.05 -5.50 2.19
C GLY A 294 18.25 -5.39 0.88
N ASP A 295 18.75 -4.67 -0.15
CA ASP A 295 18.14 -4.70 -1.48
C ASP A 295 18.45 -6.02 -2.19
N ILE A 296 17.44 -6.62 -2.81
CA ILE A 296 17.54 -7.82 -3.65
C ILE A 296 17.51 -7.43 -5.13
N ALA A 297 18.14 -8.26 -6.00
CA ALA A 297 18.24 -7.97 -7.43
C ALA A 297 16.85 -7.88 -8.08
N THR A 298 15.99 -8.87 -7.88
CA THR A 298 14.72 -9.00 -8.60
C THR A 298 13.59 -9.41 -7.67
N CYS A 299 12.42 -8.75 -7.81
CA CYS A 299 11.23 -9.07 -7.04
C CYS A 299 9.98 -8.72 -7.86
N TYR A 300 9.32 -9.74 -8.44
CA TYR A 300 8.03 -9.62 -9.11
C TYR A 300 7.18 -10.88 -8.92
N CYS A 301 5.85 -10.73 -9.01
CA CYS A 301 4.93 -11.81 -8.69
C CYS A 301 4.39 -12.55 -9.90
N ASN A 302 3.69 -13.65 -9.58
CA ASN A 302 2.63 -14.20 -10.40
C ASN A 302 1.30 -13.89 -9.69
N ALA A 303 0.39 -13.18 -10.33
CA ALA A 303 -0.90 -12.78 -9.78
C ALA A 303 -2.07 -13.66 -10.27
N GLU A 304 -1.80 -14.85 -10.81
CA GLU A 304 -2.85 -15.74 -11.35
C GLU A 304 -3.87 -16.17 -10.31
N LYS A 305 -3.46 -16.34 -9.06
CA LYS A 305 -4.42 -16.65 -7.98
C LYS A 305 -5.44 -15.54 -7.77
N ALA A 306 -5.01 -14.29 -7.73
CA ALA A 306 -5.90 -13.14 -7.63
C ALA A 306 -6.83 -13.04 -8.85
N LYS A 307 -6.33 -13.33 -10.06
CA LYS A 307 -7.14 -13.39 -11.28
C LYS A 307 -8.22 -14.47 -11.20
N ASN A 308 -7.86 -15.68 -10.80
CA ASN A 308 -8.76 -16.82 -10.80
C ASN A 308 -9.81 -16.77 -9.68
N GLU A 309 -9.41 -16.31 -8.48
CA GLU A 309 -10.26 -16.35 -7.29
C GLU A 309 -10.97 -15.01 -7.00
N LEU A 310 -10.37 -13.87 -7.34
CA LEU A 310 -10.97 -12.54 -7.13
C LEU A 310 -11.53 -11.94 -8.43
N GLY A 311 -11.22 -12.50 -9.61
CA GLY A 311 -11.52 -11.88 -10.89
C GLY A 311 -10.81 -10.53 -11.04
N TRP A 312 -9.59 -10.42 -10.52
CA TRP A 312 -8.79 -9.20 -10.51
C TRP A 312 -7.53 -9.33 -11.37
N VAL A 313 -7.27 -8.31 -12.16
CA VAL A 313 -6.05 -8.17 -12.98
C VAL A 313 -5.61 -6.71 -12.91
N ALA A 314 -4.30 -6.47 -12.84
CA ALA A 314 -3.74 -5.13 -13.04
C ALA A 314 -3.81 -4.76 -14.52
N GLU A 315 -4.45 -3.64 -14.84
CA GLU A 315 -4.72 -3.22 -16.23
C GLU A 315 -3.83 -2.06 -16.69
N ARG A 316 -3.27 -1.28 -15.74
CA ARG A 316 -2.51 -0.06 -16.02
C ARG A 316 -1.02 -0.37 -16.02
N GLY A 317 -0.37 -0.19 -17.19
CA GLY A 317 1.07 -0.40 -17.36
C GLY A 317 1.90 0.79 -16.88
N ILE A 318 3.24 0.65 -16.99
CA ILE A 318 4.21 1.62 -16.47
C ILE A 318 4.05 3.03 -17.08
N ASP A 319 3.74 3.12 -18.38
CA ASP A 319 3.51 4.41 -19.03
C ASP A 319 2.35 5.18 -18.34
N LYS A 320 1.22 4.50 -18.10
CA LYS A 320 0.06 5.09 -17.43
C LYS A 320 0.36 5.46 -15.97
N MET A 321 1.12 4.64 -15.27
CA MET A 321 1.56 4.92 -13.90
C MET A 321 2.39 6.23 -13.85
N CYS A 322 3.31 6.40 -14.78
CA CYS A 322 4.15 7.60 -14.89
C CYS A 322 3.35 8.84 -15.32
N GLU A 323 2.46 8.71 -16.32
CA GLU A 323 1.60 9.81 -16.79
C GLU A 323 0.70 10.35 -15.67
N ASP A 324 0.03 9.47 -14.91
CA ASP A 324 -0.86 9.90 -13.84
C ASP A 324 -0.07 10.50 -12.66
N SER A 325 1.10 9.95 -12.32
CA SER A 325 2.00 10.55 -11.32
C SER A 325 2.49 11.93 -11.75
N TRP A 326 2.85 12.10 -13.01
CA TRP A 326 3.27 13.40 -13.54
C TRP A 326 2.14 14.42 -13.52
N ARG A 327 0.93 14.01 -13.91
CA ARG A 327 -0.28 14.87 -13.83
C ARG A 327 -0.54 15.32 -12.40
N TRP A 328 -0.50 14.38 -11.43
CA TRP A 328 -0.61 14.72 -10.01
C TRP A 328 0.44 15.74 -9.59
N GLN A 329 1.71 15.48 -9.87
CA GLN A 329 2.81 16.33 -9.44
C GLN A 329 2.75 17.74 -10.04
N THR A 330 2.35 17.86 -11.30
CA THR A 330 2.22 19.17 -11.97
C THR A 330 1.03 19.98 -11.49
N MET A 331 -0.08 19.34 -11.19
CA MET A 331 -1.27 19.99 -10.64
C MET A 331 -1.12 20.34 -9.17
N ASN A 332 -0.25 19.63 -8.45
CA ASN A 332 -0.04 19.77 -7.01
C ASN A 332 1.47 19.82 -6.69
N PRO A 333 2.16 20.88 -7.08
CA PRO A 333 3.62 20.96 -6.89
C PRO A 333 4.01 20.92 -5.41
N ASN A 334 3.13 21.32 -4.51
CA ASN A 334 3.33 21.29 -3.05
C ASN A 334 2.53 20.17 -2.35
N GLY A 335 2.07 19.17 -3.10
CA GLY A 335 1.27 18.09 -2.56
C GLY A 335 -0.15 18.53 -2.22
N TYR A 336 -0.65 18.09 -1.07
CA TYR A 336 -1.96 18.49 -0.54
C TYR A 336 -1.94 19.86 0.16
N GLU A 337 -0.80 20.44 0.38
CA GLU A 337 -0.68 21.80 0.90
C GLU A 337 -0.95 22.79 -0.23
N ALA A 338 -1.91 23.71 0.00
CA ALA A 338 -2.31 24.74 -0.97
C ALA A 338 -1.27 25.86 -1.08
#